data_f89895895a8133115b7e8084cd3eef12
#
_entry.id   f89895895a8133115b7e8084cd3eef12
#
_cell.length_a   1.000
_cell.length_b   1.000
_cell.length_c   1.000
_cell.angle_alpha   90.00
_cell.angle_beta   90.00
_cell.angle_gamma   90.00
#
_symmetry.space_group_name_H-M   'P 1'
#
loop_
_entity.id
_entity.type
_entity.pdbx_description
1 polymer ?
#
loop_
_entity_poly.entity_id
_entity_poly.type
_entity_poly.pdbx_seq_one_letter_code
_entity_poly.pdbx_strand_id
1 'polypeptide(L)'
;MVTQGPRFMACMHEMKREVLDHYDCITVGEAPCATVEQAQEITDSNTGALNMVFQFEHMDMDSQPGKGKWALKPLHLPDLKASLSRWQTGLHGTGWNSLYWCNHDQPRAVSRFGDTGIHRVRSAKMLATCLHMMQGTPFIYQGEELGMTNVAWQHIEAYQDIETRNMYAQAVNHKGLSHQEVMTSIHAKGRDNARTPMQWSAAHQAGFTTGSPWLALNNNFAQVNAQQALADPDSIFHYYRQLISLRQS
;
A
#
# COMPACT_ATOMS: atom_id res chain seq x y z
N MET A 1 2.39 9.89 18.04
CA MET A 1 3.47 10.14 17.07
C MET A 1 3.40 11.61 16.72
N VAL A 2 4.45 12.38 16.90
CA VAL A 2 4.49 13.79 16.49
C VAL A 2 5.02 13.81 15.06
N THR A 3 4.13 13.94 14.10
CA THR A 3 4.49 13.88 12.67
C THR A 3 4.87 15.25 12.11
N GLN A 4 4.56 16.35 12.81
CA GLN A 4 4.90 17.70 12.38
C GLN A 4 5.15 18.59 13.60
N GLY A 5 6.42 18.63 14.04
CA GLY A 5 6.85 19.55 15.08
C GLY A 5 6.91 21.00 14.57
N PRO A 6 6.97 21.98 15.47
CA PRO A 6 6.94 23.42 15.12
C PRO A 6 8.08 23.88 14.20
N ARG A 7 9.15 23.10 14.07
CA ARG A 7 10.29 23.38 13.18
C ARG A 7 10.36 22.45 11.97
N PHE A 8 9.34 21.65 11.73
CA PHE A 8 9.35 20.65 10.66
C PHE A 8 9.66 21.27 9.29
N MET A 9 8.89 22.26 8.86
CA MET A 9 9.12 22.91 7.57
C MET A 9 10.45 23.66 7.50
N ALA A 10 10.91 24.27 8.59
CA ALA A 10 12.23 24.91 8.63
C ALA A 10 13.37 23.90 8.37
N CYS A 11 13.29 22.71 9.00
CA CYS A 11 14.26 21.63 8.77
C CYS A 11 14.17 21.07 7.35
N MET A 12 12.94 20.92 6.81
CA MET A 12 12.75 20.44 5.44
C MET A 12 13.33 21.42 4.40
N HIS A 13 13.10 22.72 4.57
CA HIS A 13 13.68 23.74 3.69
C HIS A 13 15.21 23.84 3.84
N GLU A 14 15.75 23.66 5.04
CA GLU A 14 17.20 23.57 5.26
C GLU A 14 17.79 22.37 4.51
N MET A 15 17.20 21.19 4.65
CA MET A 15 17.59 19.98 3.90
C MET A 15 17.53 20.21 2.39
N LYS A 16 16.45 20.86 1.90
CA LYS A 16 16.30 21.18 0.48
C LYS A 16 17.46 22.06 0.01
N ARG A 17 17.67 23.20 0.66
CA ARG A 17 18.70 24.19 0.28
C ARG A 17 20.13 23.63 0.38
N GLU A 18 20.44 22.91 1.47
CA GLU A 18 21.81 22.45 1.75
C GLU A 18 22.16 21.14 1.02
N VAL A 19 21.15 20.35 0.59
CA VAL A 19 21.39 19.04 0.01
C VAL A 19 20.64 18.85 -1.32
N LEU A 20 19.31 18.87 -1.30
CA LEU A 20 18.52 18.38 -2.43
C LEU A 20 18.67 19.24 -3.70
N ASP A 21 18.78 20.56 -3.53
CA ASP A 21 18.95 21.50 -4.65
C ASP A 21 20.28 21.35 -5.40
N HIS A 22 21.23 20.59 -4.84
CA HIS A 22 22.52 20.29 -5.49
C HIS A 22 22.49 19.04 -6.37
N TYR A 23 21.37 18.33 -6.43
CA TYR A 23 21.23 17.08 -7.18
C TYR A 23 20.00 17.11 -8.07
N ASP A 24 20.09 16.53 -9.25
CA ASP A 24 18.93 16.22 -10.09
C ASP A 24 18.26 14.95 -9.54
N CYS A 25 17.33 15.13 -8.61
CA CYS A 25 16.66 14.06 -7.90
C CYS A 25 15.16 14.31 -7.74
N ILE A 26 14.41 13.21 -7.62
CA ILE A 26 12.99 13.22 -7.26
C ILE A 26 12.90 12.88 -5.76
N THR A 27 12.18 13.72 -5.02
CA THR A 27 12.01 13.57 -3.57
C THR A 27 10.59 13.18 -3.23
N VAL A 28 10.45 12.13 -2.41
CA VAL A 28 9.16 11.58 -2.00
C VAL A 28 9.17 11.42 -0.48
N GLY A 29 8.16 11.95 0.20
CA GLY A 29 8.02 11.84 1.66
C GLY A 29 6.86 10.95 2.06
N GLU A 30 7.00 10.19 3.14
CA GLU A 30 5.87 9.62 3.86
C GLU A 30 5.31 10.67 4.83
N ALA A 31 4.01 10.99 4.67
CA ALA A 31 3.33 12.01 5.46
C ALA A 31 2.08 11.43 6.16
N PRO A 32 2.25 10.47 7.10
CA PRO A 32 1.13 9.93 7.86
C PRO A 32 0.48 11.05 8.67
N CYS A 33 -0.85 11.07 8.71
CA CYS A 33 -1.66 12.08 9.38
C CYS A 33 -1.55 13.52 8.81
N ALA A 34 -0.90 13.74 7.68
CA ALA A 34 -0.88 15.05 7.05
C ALA A 34 -2.28 15.43 6.55
N THR A 35 -2.64 16.70 6.72
CA THR A 35 -3.79 17.28 6.04
C THR A 35 -3.45 17.68 4.61
N VAL A 36 -4.48 18.00 3.81
CA VAL A 36 -4.28 18.49 2.44
C VAL A 36 -3.45 19.78 2.44
N GLU A 37 -3.73 20.70 3.37
CA GLU A 37 -3.03 21.99 3.49
C GLU A 37 -1.55 21.78 3.82
N GLN A 38 -1.24 20.82 4.69
CA GLN A 38 0.14 20.47 5.02
C GLN A 38 0.86 19.82 3.83
N ALA A 39 0.17 18.97 3.09
CA ALA A 39 0.73 18.39 1.87
C ALA A 39 0.95 19.46 0.79
N GLN A 40 0.06 20.45 0.64
CA GLN A 40 0.28 21.60 -0.22
C GLN A 40 1.56 22.34 0.16
N GLU A 41 1.75 22.68 1.45
CA GLU A 41 2.94 23.38 1.94
C GLU A 41 4.22 22.58 1.65
N ILE A 42 4.19 21.25 1.83
CA ILE A 42 5.34 20.39 1.61
C ILE A 42 5.69 20.26 0.12
N THR A 43 4.68 20.22 -0.76
CA THR A 43 4.84 19.84 -2.18
C THR A 43 4.51 20.97 -3.17
N ASP A 44 4.33 22.21 -2.69
CA ASP A 44 4.11 23.38 -3.56
C ASP A 44 5.20 23.47 -4.61
N SER A 45 4.82 23.68 -5.87
CA SER A 45 5.74 23.65 -7.00
C SER A 45 6.83 24.73 -6.95
N ASN A 46 6.62 25.83 -6.19
CA ASN A 46 7.55 26.95 -6.09
C ASN A 46 8.29 26.99 -4.76
N THR A 47 7.61 26.65 -3.68
CA THR A 47 8.10 26.81 -2.31
C THR A 47 8.23 25.52 -1.52
N GLY A 48 7.70 24.42 -2.02
CA GLY A 48 7.71 23.13 -1.34
C GLY A 48 9.09 22.55 -1.17
N ALA A 49 9.26 21.76 -0.12
CA ALA A 49 10.52 21.10 0.20
C ALA A 49 10.70 19.75 -0.52
N LEU A 50 9.62 19.10 -0.92
CA LEU A 50 9.61 17.80 -1.62
C LEU A 50 8.78 17.89 -2.89
N ASN A 51 9.04 16.98 -3.84
CA ASN A 51 8.23 16.90 -5.06
C ASN A 51 6.85 16.31 -4.82
N MET A 52 6.72 15.32 -3.93
CA MET A 52 5.46 14.64 -3.63
C MET A 52 5.46 13.96 -2.28
N VAL A 53 4.28 13.61 -1.78
CA VAL A 53 4.12 12.88 -0.51
C VAL A 53 3.13 11.74 -0.66
N PHE A 54 3.38 10.66 0.11
CA PHE A 54 2.41 9.63 0.40
C PHE A 54 1.53 10.07 1.57
N GLN A 55 0.25 10.27 1.33
CA GLN A 55 -0.76 10.47 2.36
C GLN A 55 -1.37 9.13 2.79
N PHE A 56 -1.86 9.03 4.02
CA PHE A 56 -2.32 7.76 4.59
C PHE A 56 -3.81 7.74 4.93
N GLU A 57 -4.56 8.77 4.61
CA GLU A 57 -5.96 8.87 5.01
C GLU A 57 -6.80 7.68 4.53
N HIS A 58 -6.62 7.27 3.27
CA HIS A 58 -7.34 6.12 2.71
C HIS A 58 -6.87 4.77 3.29
N MET A 59 -5.68 4.73 3.94
CA MET A 59 -5.16 3.54 4.60
C MET A 59 -5.77 3.29 5.98
N ASP A 60 -6.46 4.26 6.57
CA ASP A 60 -7.04 4.14 7.92
C ASP A 60 -8.56 3.93 7.91
N MET A 61 -9.19 3.99 6.73
CA MET A 61 -10.66 4.01 6.59
C MET A 61 -11.37 2.71 6.95
N ASP A 62 -10.67 1.59 6.94
CA ASP A 62 -11.16 0.26 7.33
C ASP A 62 -10.74 -0.13 8.75
N SER A 63 -10.37 0.87 9.56
CA SER A 63 -10.07 0.73 10.99
C SER A 63 -11.02 1.59 11.84
N GLN A 64 -11.37 1.10 13.02
CA GLN A 64 -12.25 1.85 13.94
C GLN A 64 -11.52 3.10 14.46
N PRO A 65 -12.13 4.29 14.38
CA PRO A 65 -11.48 5.53 14.80
C PRO A 65 -10.95 5.44 16.23
N GLY A 66 -9.69 5.87 16.43
CA GLY A 66 -9.03 5.90 17.74
C GLY A 66 -8.61 4.55 18.33
N LYS A 67 -8.91 3.42 17.66
CA LYS A 67 -8.59 2.08 18.18
C LYS A 67 -7.38 1.42 17.49
N GLY A 68 -6.77 2.12 16.54
CA GLY A 68 -5.60 1.63 15.77
C GLY A 68 -5.97 0.65 14.66
N LYS A 69 -4.97 0.30 13.83
CA LYS A 69 -5.17 -0.44 12.58
C LYS A 69 -5.76 -1.85 12.74
N TRP A 70 -5.58 -2.45 13.92
CA TRP A 70 -6.02 -3.82 14.20
C TRP A 70 -7.50 -3.95 14.56
N ALA A 71 -8.17 -2.84 14.85
CA ALA A 71 -9.61 -2.80 15.12
C ALA A 71 -10.37 -2.61 13.81
N LEU A 72 -10.70 -3.71 13.16
CA LEU A 72 -11.30 -3.72 11.84
C LEU A 72 -12.71 -3.11 11.83
N LYS A 73 -13.04 -2.43 10.75
CA LYS A 73 -14.41 -2.11 10.34
C LYS A 73 -14.56 -2.31 8.83
N PRO A 74 -15.76 -2.56 8.32
CA PRO A 74 -16.00 -2.59 6.87
C PRO A 74 -15.63 -1.26 6.23
N LEU A 75 -14.99 -1.33 5.06
CA LEU A 75 -14.73 -0.16 4.25
C LEU A 75 -16.06 0.45 3.77
N HIS A 76 -16.24 1.75 4.02
CA HIS A 76 -17.38 2.50 3.50
C HIS A 76 -16.96 3.24 2.23
N LEU A 77 -17.43 2.78 1.08
CA LEU A 77 -17.03 3.30 -0.22
C LEU A 77 -17.25 4.81 -0.40
N PRO A 78 -18.35 5.42 0.07
CA PRO A 78 -18.52 6.88 0.03
C PRO A 78 -17.40 7.64 0.74
N ASP A 79 -16.91 7.16 1.90
CA ASP A 79 -15.82 7.80 2.64
C ASP A 79 -14.51 7.74 1.83
N LEU A 80 -14.21 6.58 1.23
CA LEU A 80 -13.05 6.42 0.36
C LEU A 80 -13.11 7.40 -0.83
N LYS A 81 -14.25 7.47 -1.50
CA LYS A 81 -14.45 8.41 -2.63
C LYS A 81 -14.31 9.87 -2.19
N ALA A 82 -14.87 10.24 -1.04
CA ALA A 82 -14.76 11.58 -0.49
C ALA A 82 -13.30 11.95 -0.19
N SER A 83 -12.53 11.02 0.40
CA SER A 83 -11.10 11.22 0.65
C SER A 83 -10.32 11.40 -0.64
N LEU A 84 -10.44 10.47 -1.59
CA LEU A 84 -9.74 10.59 -2.87
C LEU A 84 -10.08 11.90 -3.58
N SER A 85 -11.36 12.30 -3.61
CA SER A 85 -11.80 13.57 -4.20
C SER A 85 -11.18 14.78 -3.49
N ARG A 86 -11.17 14.80 -2.17
CA ARG A 86 -10.57 15.88 -1.37
C ARG A 86 -9.08 16.05 -1.68
N TRP A 87 -8.32 14.96 -1.74
CA TRP A 87 -6.91 15.00 -2.08
C TRP A 87 -6.65 15.41 -3.52
N GLN A 88 -7.48 14.95 -4.48
CA GLN A 88 -7.38 15.37 -5.87
C GLN A 88 -7.66 16.85 -6.05
N THR A 89 -8.75 17.36 -5.46
CA THR A 89 -9.11 18.80 -5.58
C THR A 89 -8.19 19.70 -4.79
N GLY A 90 -7.75 19.26 -3.61
CA GLY A 90 -6.90 20.06 -2.73
C GLY A 90 -5.48 20.24 -3.26
N LEU A 91 -4.88 19.24 -3.86
CA LEU A 91 -3.53 19.36 -4.43
C LEU A 91 -3.51 19.92 -5.85
N HIS A 92 -4.66 20.06 -6.50
CA HIS A 92 -4.73 20.55 -7.87
C HIS A 92 -4.16 21.98 -8.01
N GLY A 93 -3.17 22.14 -8.88
CA GLY A 93 -2.52 23.43 -9.16
C GLY A 93 -1.52 23.93 -8.10
N THR A 94 -1.36 23.22 -6.98
CA THR A 94 -0.45 23.63 -5.90
C THR A 94 0.58 22.57 -5.54
N GLY A 95 0.17 21.32 -5.38
CA GLY A 95 1.03 20.24 -4.92
C GLY A 95 0.90 18.97 -5.76
N TRP A 96 1.60 17.91 -5.34
CA TRP A 96 1.60 16.63 -6.07
C TRP A 96 1.47 15.44 -5.14
N ASN A 97 0.61 14.49 -5.49
CA ASN A 97 0.30 13.31 -4.69
C ASN A 97 1.03 12.07 -5.20
N SER A 98 1.55 11.25 -4.29
CA SER A 98 1.96 9.88 -4.57
C SER A 98 0.74 8.97 -4.44
N LEU A 99 0.30 8.38 -5.53
CA LEU A 99 -0.88 7.53 -5.60
C LEU A 99 -0.48 6.08 -5.36
N TYR A 100 -1.14 5.37 -4.43
CA TYR A 100 -0.86 3.97 -4.13
C TYR A 100 -2.06 3.26 -3.49
N TRP A 101 -2.14 1.95 -3.66
CA TRP A 101 -3.11 1.10 -2.98
C TRP A 101 -2.48 0.23 -1.90
N CYS A 102 -1.22 -0.14 -2.05
CA CYS A 102 -0.46 -0.88 -1.04
C CYS A 102 1.03 -0.54 -1.13
N ASN A 103 1.79 -0.99 -0.13
CA ASN A 103 3.25 -0.91 -0.06
C ASN A 103 3.78 -2.05 0.82
N HIS A 104 5.06 -2.01 1.17
CA HIS A 104 5.70 -3.01 2.04
C HIS A 104 5.15 -3.05 3.48
N ASP A 105 4.37 -2.05 3.90
CA ASP A 105 3.76 -1.91 5.22
C ASP A 105 2.23 -2.03 5.21
N GLN A 106 1.62 -2.20 4.03
CA GLN A 106 0.18 -2.30 3.86
C GLN A 106 -0.22 -3.65 3.25
N PRO A 107 -1.38 -4.21 3.59
CA PRO A 107 -1.85 -5.47 2.99
C PRO A 107 -2.07 -5.32 1.48
N ARG A 108 -2.16 -6.45 0.78
CA ARG A 108 -2.34 -6.49 -0.67
C ARG A 108 -3.60 -5.75 -1.11
N ALA A 109 -3.48 -4.91 -2.13
CA ALA A 109 -4.53 -4.01 -2.62
C ALA A 109 -5.86 -4.72 -2.90
N VAL A 110 -5.83 -5.80 -3.67
CA VAL A 110 -7.05 -6.54 -4.06
C VAL A 110 -7.73 -7.22 -2.86
N SER A 111 -6.96 -7.62 -1.84
CA SER A 111 -7.51 -8.22 -0.62
C SER A 111 -8.18 -7.20 0.29
N ARG A 112 -7.71 -5.96 0.26
CA ARG A 112 -8.20 -4.89 1.12
C ARG A 112 -9.37 -4.13 0.52
N PHE A 113 -9.27 -3.79 -0.76
CA PHE A 113 -10.20 -2.89 -1.44
C PHE A 113 -11.06 -3.57 -2.51
N GLY A 114 -10.82 -4.83 -2.79
CA GLY A 114 -11.48 -5.59 -3.85
C GLY A 114 -12.06 -6.93 -3.39
N ASP A 115 -12.19 -7.84 -4.32
CA ASP A 115 -12.63 -9.22 -4.14
C ASP A 115 -11.49 -10.17 -4.52
N THR A 116 -11.19 -11.16 -3.70
CA THR A 116 -10.12 -12.13 -3.96
C THR A 116 -10.62 -13.45 -4.56
N GLY A 117 -11.93 -13.59 -4.70
CA GLY A 117 -12.60 -14.75 -5.29
C GLY A 117 -12.75 -14.63 -6.80
N ILE A 118 -13.95 -14.92 -7.29
CA ILE A 118 -14.28 -14.96 -8.73
C ILE A 118 -14.12 -13.59 -9.43
N HIS A 119 -14.13 -12.51 -8.68
CA HIS A 119 -13.97 -11.15 -9.21
C HIS A 119 -12.57 -10.58 -9.01
N ARG A 120 -11.57 -11.37 -8.58
CA ARG A 120 -10.21 -10.89 -8.30
C ARG A 120 -9.61 -10.09 -9.46
N VAL A 121 -9.67 -10.63 -10.67
CA VAL A 121 -9.11 -9.94 -11.86
C VAL A 121 -9.84 -8.63 -12.14
N ARG A 122 -11.17 -8.63 -12.09
CA ARG A 122 -11.97 -7.41 -12.30
C ARG A 122 -11.72 -6.36 -11.23
N SER A 123 -11.65 -6.78 -9.97
CA SER A 123 -11.33 -5.89 -8.85
C SER A 123 -9.95 -5.27 -8.97
N ALA A 124 -8.92 -6.05 -9.31
CA ALA A 124 -7.58 -5.53 -9.52
C ALA A 124 -7.52 -4.53 -10.68
N LYS A 125 -8.17 -4.82 -11.80
CA LYS A 125 -8.26 -3.90 -12.95
C LYS A 125 -9.01 -2.61 -12.59
N MET A 126 -10.11 -2.69 -11.82
CA MET A 126 -10.84 -1.52 -11.34
C MET A 126 -9.98 -0.64 -10.44
N LEU A 127 -9.24 -1.23 -9.49
CA LEU A 127 -8.32 -0.51 -8.62
C LEU A 127 -7.18 0.14 -9.43
N ALA A 128 -6.62 -0.58 -10.40
CA ALA A 128 -5.61 -0.03 -11.33
C ALA A 128 -6.15 1.16 -12.11
N THR A 129 -7.37 1.07 -12.65
CA THR A 129 -8.01 2.20 -13.35
C THR A 129 -8.15 3.41 -12.44
N CYS A 130 -8.69 3.22 -11.24
CA CYS A 130 -8.86 4.29 -10.27
C CYS A 130 -7.52 4.98 -9.98
N LEU A 131 -6.46 4.22 -9.71
CA LEU A 131 -5.14 4.76 -9.41
C LEU A 131 -4.56 5.56 -10.58
N HIS A 132 -4.59 4.98 -11.79
CA HIS A 132 -3.93 5.58 -12.96
C HIS A 132 -4.70 6.76 -13.58
N MET A 133 -6.01 6.90 -13.30
CA MET A 133 -6.83 8.00 -13.83
C MET A 133 -6.87 9.22 -12.89
N MET A 134 -6.21 9.17 -11.74
CA MET A 134 -6.06 10.31 -10.84
C MET A 134 -4.82 11.15 -11.19
N GLN A 135 -4.85 12.45 -10.85
CA GLN A 135 -3.69 13.33 -10.91
C GLN A 135 -2.72 12.96 -9.77
N GLY A 136 -1.46 12.74 -10.12
CA GLY A 136 -0.39 12.32 -9.21
C GLY A 136 0.52 11.27 -9.84
N THR A 137 1.53 10.82 -9.12
CA THR A 137 2.43 9.74 -9.56
C THR A 137 1.94 8.41 -9.01
N PRO A 138 1.51 7.46 -9.87
CA PRO A 138 1.13 6.13 -9.41
C PRO A 138 2.37 5.31 -9.03
N PHE A 139 2.32 4.74 -7.83
CA PHE A 139 3.31 3.78 -7.32
C PHE A 139 2.68 2.39 -7.32
N ILE A 140 3.22 1.50 -8.09
CA ILE A 140 2.77 0.12 -8.23
C ILE A 140 3.67 -0.74 -7.35
N TYR A 141 3.11 -1.32 -6.29
CA TYR A 141 3.88 -2.23 -5.45
C TYR A 141 3.97 -3.61 -6.08
N GLN A 142 5.16 -4.25 -5.99
CA GLN A 142 5.44 -5.57 -6.57
C GLN A 142 4.34 -6.59 -6.26
N GLY A 143 3.81 -7.26 -7.29
CA GLY A 143 2.74 -8.23 -7.20
C GLY A 143 1.33 -7.66 -7.28
N GLU A 144 1.17 -6.33 -7.23
CA GLU A 144 -0.11 -5.66 -7.47
C GLU A 144 -0.55 -5.88 -8.92
N GLU A 145 0.38 -5.79 -9.86
CA GLU A 145 0.19 -6.07 -11.28
C GLU A 145 -0.17 -7.53 -11.61
N LEU A 146 0.02 -8.43 -10.64
CA LEU A 146 -0.40 -9.83 -10.73
C LEU A 146 -1.73 -10.10 -9.99
N GLY A 147 -2.17 -9.14 -9.19
CA GLY A 147 -3.27 -9.32 -8.26
C GLY A 147 -2.96 -10.31 -7.15
N MET A 148 -1.72 -10.27 -6.62
CA MET A 148 -1.33 -11.05 -5.44
C MET A 148 -2.22 -10.69 -4.25
N THR A 149 -2.59 -11.71 -3.46
CA THR A 149 -3.51 -11.58 -2.32
C THR A 149 -2.79 -11.68 -0.99
N ASN A 150 -3.48 -11.30 0.09
CA ASN A 150 -3.03 -11.59 1.44
C ASN A 150 -2.86 -13.09 1.67
N VAL A 151 -2.04 -13.43 2.65
CA VAL A 151 -1.91 -14.78 3.20
C VAL A 151 -2.83 -14.95 4.42
N ALA A 152 -3.16 -16.20 4.73
CA ALA A 152 -3.95 -16.55 5.91
C ALA A 152 -3.28 -17.71 6.64
N TRP A 153 -2.02 -17.52 7.08
CA TRP A 153 -1.32 -18.53 7.87
C TRP A 153 -1.98 -18.69 9.24
N GLN A 154 -2.16 -19.94 9.65
CA GLN A 154 -2.95 -20.26 10.84
C GLN A 154 -2.20 -20.04 12.15
N HIS A 155 -0.87 -19.98 12.11
CA HIS A 155 -0.02 -19.92 13.30
C HIS A 155 0.79 -18.63 13.32
N ILE A 156 0.87 -17.99 14.47
CA ILE A 156 1.61 -16.72 14.64
C ILE A 156 3.10 -16.86 14.35
N GLU A 157 3.66 -18.05 14.54
CA GLU A 157 5.07 -18.37 14.29
C GLU A 157 5.45 -18.24 12.82
N ALA A 158 4.47 -18.32 11.90
CA ALA A 158 4.69 -18.12 10.47
C ALA A 158 4.95 -16.65 10.11
N TYR A 159 4.50 -15.72 10.96
CA TYR A 159 4.68 -14.27 10.76
C TYR A 159 6.02 -13.83 11.34
N GLN A 160 6.76 -13.00 10.59
CA GLN A 160 8.07 -12.46 10.99
C GLN A 160 8.02 -11.00 11.41
N ASP A 161 7.00 -10.26 10.98
CA ASP A 161 6.83 -8.85 11.32
C ASP A 161 6.70 -8.64 12.82
N ILE A 162 7.61 -7.83 13.37
CA ILE A 162 7.70 -7.58 14.82
C ILE A 162 6.45 -6.86 15.37
N GLU A 163 5.83 -5.97 14.57
CA GLU A 163 4.60 -5.30 15.00
C GLU A 163 3.45 -6.30 15.14
N THR A 164 3.30 -7.20 14.17
CA THR A 164 2.30 -8.27 14.17
C THR A 164 2.49 -9.19 15.37
N ARG A 165 3.71 -9.65 15.63
CA ARG A 165 4.03 -10.55 16.75
C ARG A 165 3.81 -9.89 18.12
N ASN A 166 4.23 -8.63 18.27
CA ASN A 166 4.04 -7.87 19.50
C ASN A 166 2.55 -7.61 19.75
N MET A 167 1.79 -7.24 18.71
CA MET A 167 0.34 -7.06 18.83
C MET A 167 -0.35 -8.35 19.26
N TYR A 168 0.00 -9.48 18.63
CA TYR A 168 -0.55 -10.79 19.00
C TYR A 168 -0.28 -11.11 20.47
N ALA A 169 0.98 -11.02 20.91
CA ALA A 169 1.37 -11.31 22.28
C ALA A 169 0.61 -10.39 23.28
N GLN A 170 0.51 -9.10 22.98
CA GLN A 170 -0.23 -8.17 23.81
C GLN A 170 -1.74 -8.49 23.86
N ALA A 171 -2.33 -8.80 22.72
CA ALA A 171 -3.76 -9.06 22.62
C ALA A 171 -4.17 -10.35 23.33
N VAL A 172 -3.42 -11.41 23.15
CA VAL A 172 -3.72 -12.73 23.76
C VAL A 172 -3.33 -12.76 25.24
N ASN A 173 -2.08 -12.37 25.58
CA ASN A 173 -1.56 -12.55 26.93
C ASN A 173 -2.03 -11.49 27.92
N HIS A 174 -2.32 -10.26 27.47
CA HIS A 174 -2.67 -9.15 28.38
C HIS A 174 -4.12 -8.69 28.25
N LYS A 175 -4.75 -8.85 27.08
CA LYS A 175 -6.14 -8.43 26.86
C LYS A 175 -7.12 -9.60 26.84
N GLY A 176 -6.64 -10.84 26.88
CA GLY A 176 -7.47 -12.04 26.91
C GLY A 176 -8.29 -12.29 25.64
N LEU A 177 -7.87 -11.72 24.50
CA LEU A 177 -8.53 -11.98 23.22
C LEU A 177 -8.20 -13.40 22.75
N SER A 178 -9.14 -14.03 22.07
CA SER A 178 -8.92 -15.36 21.49
C SER A 178 -7.93 -15.32 20.33
N HIS A 179 -7.22 -16.41 20.12
CA HIS A 179 -6.36 -16.60 18.94
C HIS A 179 -7.09 -16.24 17.65
N GLN A 180 -8.31 -16.75 17.47
CA GLN A 180 -9.10 -16.57 16.25
C GLN A 180 -9.42 -15.08 15.97
N GLU A 181 -9.80 -14.31 17.00
CA GLU A 181 -10.10 -12.88 16.86
C GLU A 181 -8.85 -12.11 16.43
N VAL A 182 -7.71 -12.40 17.07
CA VAL A 182 -6.45 -11.71 16.77
C VAL A 182 -5.94 -12.08 15.37
N MET A 183 -6.00 -13.37 15.00
CA MET A 183 -5.59 -13.81 13.65
C MET A 183 -6.46 -13.21 12.55
N THR A 184 -7.75 -12.98 12.78
CA THR A 184 -8.62 -12.27 11.83
C THR A 184 -8.07 -10.89 11.48
N SER A 185 -7.63 -10.13 12.49
CA SER A 185 -7.00 -8.82 12.28
C SER A 185 -5.64 -8.92 11.57
N ILE A 186 -4.85 -9.93 11.91
CA ILE A 186 -3.53 -10.18 11.29
C ILE A 186 -3.69 -10.55 9.81
N HIS A 187 -4.63 -11.43 9.48
CA HIS A 187 -4.91 -11.80 8.08
C HIS A 187 -5.32 -10.58 7.24
N ALA A 188 -6.05 -9.64 7.86
CA ALA A 188 -6.49 -8.42 7.16
C ALA A 188 -5.39 -7.35 7.06
N LYS A 189 -4.58 -7.16 8.13
CA LYS A 189 -3.74 -5.95 8.30
C LYS A 189 -2.25 -6.21 8.53
N GLY A 190 -1.82 -7.47 8.67
CA GLY A 190 -0.42 -7.81 8.90
C GLY A 190 0.47 -7.40 7.73
N ARG A 191 1.66 -6.85 8.03
CA ARG A 191 2.62 -6.38 7.01
C ARG A 191 3.17 -7.52 6.15
N ASP A 192 3.32 -8.72 6.71
CA ASP A 192 3.86 -9.88 5.98
C ASP A 192 2.98 -10.29 4.80
N ASN A 193 1.71 -9.86 4.74
CA ASN A 193 0.87 -10.01 3.55
C ASN A 193 1.51 -9.41 2.29
N ALA A 194 2.20 -8.28 2.43
CA ALA A 194 2.88 -7.61 1.33
C ALA A 194 4.32 -8.09 1.12
N ARG A 195 4.90 -8.80 2.10
CA ARG A 195 6.31 -9.19 2.12
C ARG A 195 6.57 -10.63 1.71
N THR A 196 5.52 -11.37 1.34
CA THR A 196 5.67 -12.70 0.77
C THR A 196 6.54 -12.69 -0.48
N PRO A 197 7.28 -13.77 -0.77
CA PRO A 197 8.07 -13.88 -1.99
C PRO A 197 7.24 -13.59 -3.23
N MET A 198 7.86 -12.91 -4.20
CA MET A 198 7.24 -12.65 -5.51
C MET A 198 6.94 -13.98 -6.23
N GLN A 199 5.75 -14.08 -6.78
CA GLN A 199 5.26 -15.27 -7.46
C GLN A 199 5.62 -15.21 -8.95
N TRP A 200 6.80 -15.75 -9.31
CA TRP A 200 7.27 -15.71 -10.69
C TRP A 200 6.64 -16.77 -11.59
N SER A 201 6.41 -17.98 -11.06
CA SER A 201 5.87 -19.12 -11.80
C SER A 201 5.16 -20.13 -10.90
N ALA A 202 4.59 -21.18 -11.49
CA ALA A 202 4.05 -22.33 -10.75
C ALA A 202 5.13 -23.36 -10.32
N ALA A 203 6.42 -23.10 -10.58
CA ALA A 203 7.52 -23.96 -10.22
C ALA A 203 7.80 -23.99 -8.71
N HIS A 204 8.72 -24.87 -8.30
CA HIS A 204 9.17 -24.95 -6.89
C HIS A 204 9.53 -23.56 -6.35
N GLN A 205 9.10 -23.26 -5.12
CA GLN A 205 9.25 -21.96 -4.45
C GLN A 205 8.76 -20.77 -5.30
N ALA A 206 7.69 -20.98 -6.08
CA ALA A 206 7.13 -19.98 -7.01
C ALA A 206 8.16 -19.41 -8.01
N GLY A 207 9.25 -20.11 -8.28
CA GLY A 207 10.37 -19.62 -9.06
C GLY A 207 11.18 -18.50 -8.39
N PHE A 208 10.94 -18.23 -7.11
CA PHE A 208 11.58 -17.13 -6.37
C PHE A 208 13.01 -17.49 -5.91
N THR A 209 13.22 -18.73 -5.45
CA THR A 209 14.51 -19.20 -4.95
C THR A 209 14.66 -20.71 -5.15
N THR A 210 15.88 -21.19 -5.19
CA THR A 210 16.21 -22.61 -5.11
C THR A 210 16.37 -23.10 -3.66
N GLY A 211 16.52 -22.19 -2.69
CA GLY A 211 16.60 -22.45 -1.27
C GLY A 211 15.24 -22.28 -0.56
N SER A 212 15.27 -22.15 0.76
CA SER A 212 14.08 -21.83 1.57
C SER A 212 13.91 -20.32 1.66
N PRO A 213 12.76 -19.76 1.28
CA PRO A 213 12.51 -18.35 1.47
C PRO A 213 12.32 -18.02 2.96
N TRP A 214 12.65 -16.80 3.37
CA TRP A 214 12.54 -16.36 4.78
C TRP A 214 11.08 -16.23 5.27
N LEU A 215 10.14 -15.99 4.36
CA LEU A 215 8.69 -16.06 4.56
C LEU A 215 8.10 -17.15 3.67
N ALA A 216 7.08 -17.83 4.15
CA ALA A 216 6.35 -18.80 3.35
C ALA A 216 5.66 -18.13 2.15
N LEU A 217 5.49 -18.89 1.09
CA LEU A 217 4.74 -18.49 -0.10
C LEU A 217 3.25 -18.37 0.21
N ASN A 218 2.56 -17.57 -0.58
CA ASN A 218 1.11 -17.65 -0.65
C ASN A 218 0.70 -18.93 -1.40
N ASN A 219 -0.25 -19.66 -0.87
CA ASN A 219 -0.69 -20.95 -1.41
C ASN A 219 -1.27 -20.87 -2.84
N ASN A 220 -1.60 -19.67 -3.31
CA ASN A 220 -2.18 -19.46 -4.64
C ASN A 220 -1.13 -19.21 -5.75
N PHE A 221 0.16 -19.37 -5.46
CA PHE A 221 1.22 -19.09 -6.44
C PHE A 221 1.12 -19.90 -7.73
N ALA A 222 0.51 -21.10 -7.68
CA ALA A 222 0.30 -21.92 -8.87
C ALA A 222 -0.68 -21.27 -9.87
N GLN A 223 -1.63 -20.44 -9.39
CA GLN A 223 -2.63 -19.75 -10.21
C GLN A 223 -2.36 -18.26 -10.40
N VAL A 224 -1.65 -17.64 -9.46
CA VAL A 224 -1.36 -16.21 -9.46
C VAL A 224 0.15 -16.03 -9.55
N ASN A 225 0.67 -15.83 -10.76
CA ASN A 225 2.11 -15.65 -10.97
C ASN A 225 2.40 -14.89 -12.27
N ALA A 226 3.64 -14.40 -12.37
CA ALA A 226 4.08 -13.59 -13.50
C ALA A 226 4.05 -14.37 -14.83
N GLN A 227 4.45 -15.66 -14.82
CA GLN A 227 4.46 -16.48 -16.03
C GLN A 227 3.06 -16.60 -16.65
N GLN A 228 2.04 -16.87 -15.83
CA GLN A 228 0.66 -16.93 -16.32
C GLN A 228 0.13 -15.56 -16.74
N ALA A 229 0.45 -14.51 -15.97
CA ALA A 229 0.04 -13.16 -16.29
C ALA A 229 0.62 -12.66 -17.63
N LEU A 230 1.86 -13.04 -17.95
CA LEU A 230 2.48 -12.72 -19.24
C LEU A 230 1.86 -13.51 -20.41
N ALA A 231 1.43 -14.73 -20.18
CA ALA A 231 0.82 -15.58 -21.20
C ALA A 231 -0.65 -15.23 -21.52
N ASP A 232 -1.38 -14.61 -20.59
CA ASP A 232 -2.78 -14.21 -20.75
C ASP A 232 -2.89 -12.76 -21.19
N PRO A 233 -3.31 -12.48 -22.46
CA PRO A 233 -3.45 -11.12 -22.96
C PRO A 233 -4.48 -10.27 -22.19
N ASP A 234 -5.43 -10.92 -21.51
CA ASP A 234 -6.45 -10.26 -20.69
C ASP A 234 -6.06 -10.17 -19.20
N SER A 235 -4.80 -10.47 -18.86
CA SER A 235 -4.32 -10.43 -17.48
C SER A 235 -4.34 -9.03 -16.86
N ILE A 236 -4.19 -8.98 -15.56
CA ILE A 236 -4.00 -7.73 -14.79
C ILE A 236 -2.71 -7.06 -15.24
N PHE A 237 -1.62 -7.82 -15.49
CA PHE A 237 -0.33 -7.30 -15.94
C PHE A 237 -0.44 -6.51 -17.26
N HIS A 238 -1.07 -7.09 -18.28
CA HIS A 238 -1.25 -6.39 -19.56
C HIS A 238 -2.16 -5.18 -19.44
N TYR A 239 -3.13 -5.22 -18.52
CA TYR A 239 -3.97 -4.08 -18.22
C TYR A 239 -3.19 -2.92 -17.58
N TYR A 240 -2.32 -3.19 -16.58
CA TYR A 240 -1.39 -2.19 -16.03
C TYR A 240 -0.50 -1.58 -17.11
N ARG A 241 0.06 -2.42 -17.98
CA ARG A 241 0.86 -1.96 -19.13
C ARG A 241 0.10 -0.98 -20.02
N GLN A 242 -1.17 -1.26 -20.32
CA GLN A 242 -2.02 -0.36 -21.12
C GLN A 242 -2.27 0.96 -20.40
N LEU A 243 -2.57 0.93 -19.10
CA LEU A 243 -2.80 2.14 -18.31
C LEU A 243 -1.55 3.03 -18.21
N ILE A 244 -0.37 2.41 -18.03
CA ILE A 244 0.91 3.15 -18.01
C ILE A 244 1.15 3.82 -19.37
N SER A 245 0.96 3.08 -20.46
CA SER A 245 1.10 3.64 -21.82
C SER A 245 0.14 4.81 -22.07
N LEU A 246 -1.11 4.68 -21.62
CA LEU A 246 -2.12 5.75 -21.72
C LEU A 246 -1.74 7.00 -20.92
N ARG A 247 -1.08 6.85 -19.77
CA ARG A 247 -0.61 8.01 -18.99
C ARG A 247 0.58 8.73 -19.60
N GLN A 248 1.34 8.07 -20.46
CA GLN A 248 2.51 8.64 -21.14
C GLN A 248 2.16 9.29 -22.48
N SER A 249 0.94 9.09 -22.99
CA SER A 249 0.43 9.70 -24.23
C SER A 249 -0.21 11.07 -23.97
#